data_b622bfbf0ed469297594a07b11b3c030
#
_entry.id   b622bfbf0ed469297594a07b11b3c030
#
_cell.length_a   1.000
_cell.length_b   1.000
_cell.length_c   1.000
_cell.angle_alpha   90.00
_cell.angle_beta   90.00
_cell.angle_gamma   90.00
#
_symmetry.space_group_name_H-M   'P 1'
#
loop_
_entity.id
_entity.type
_entity.pdbx_description
1 polymer ?
#
loop_
_entity_poly.entity_id
_entity_poly.type
_entity_poly.pdbx_seq_one_letter_code
_entity_poly.pdbx_strand_id
1 'polypeptide(L)'
;RKLISSILQGEIIPMIWFRILDDLNECIDGQQRCKTFVAFEDGEFKTPTKCRAWDEVTNKYYNIGGMFWSEILLKYPNMATDWFHNREIICIECENMTDEQASEKFYKLNDLNALSNQEMRQCVQTNYCEVIRELAQDHDLFNRLIEKDKKGNDVLKNSGKYINFTWTRRTYDEFVAQLTNYLIGKDSKTYSGLSKTILDKDYQVNTTYDYYDIITKRLDMMKLVLEPVLSRKTFNRGVTFMLFQVCDYLLDTYPKLKVTDNKKFHKRFVELHKKITKLSSQDDNLKFLKKDELLTYGELIRRGKTGAELRWKLEQWKKYLRNTESFGIVVRDKKR
;
A
#
# COMPACT_ATOMS: atom_id res chain seq x y z
N ARG A 1 -2.40 15.76 -17.01
CA ARG A 1 -2.29 17.06 -17.72
C ARG A 1 -1.37 16.99 -18.94
N LYS A 2 -0.17 16.34 -18.88
CA LYS A 2 0.70 16.19 -20.04
C LYS A 2 0.01 15.40 -21.16
N LEU A 3 -0.64 14.30 -20.83
CA LEU A 3 -1.37 13.47 -21.79
C LEU A 3 -2.43 14.26 -22.56
N ILE A 4 -3.21 15.12 -21.87
CA ILE A 4 -4.19 15.99 -22.54
C ILE A 4 -3.49 17.00 -23.47
N SER A 5 -2.34 17.52 -23.07
CA SER A 5 -1.55 18.38 -23.95
C SER A 5 -1.11 17.65 -25.24
N SER A 6 -0.65 16.41 -25.12
CA SER A 6 -0.24 15.60 -26.27
C SER A 6 -1.39 15.34 -27.24
N ILE A 7 -2.57 14.93 -26.72
CA ILE A 7 -3.72 14.63 -27.59
C ILE A 7 -4.24 15.88 -28.31
N LEU A 8 -4.30 17.02 -27.60
CA LEU A 8 -4.72 18.30 -28.18
C LEU A 8 -3.71 18.84 -29.21
N GLN A 9 -2.46 18.43 -29.14
CA GLN A 9 -1.41 18.77 -30.11
C GLN A 9 -1.35 17.81 -31.29
N GLY A 10 -2.20 16.79 -31.34
CA GLY A 10 -2.17 15.77 -32.38
C GLY A 10 -1.01 14.79 -32.26
N GLU A 11 -0.36 14.71 -31.10
CA GLU A 11 0.71 13.74 -30.86
C GLU A 11 0.14 12.33 -30.70
N ILE A 12 0.88 11.33 -31.16
CA ILE A 12 0.54 9.93 -30.96
C ILE A 12 0.71 9.60 -29.48
N ILE A 13 -0.36 9.07 -28.87
CA ILE A 13 -0.32 8.58 -27.51
C ILE A 13 -0.10 7.06 -27.49
N PRO A 14 0.48 6.52 -26.40
CA PRO A 14 0.65 5.07 -26.28
C PRO A 14 -0.70 4.35 -26.36
N MET A 15 -0.69 3.21 -27.05
CA MET A 15 -1.87 2.37 -27.27
C MET A 15 -2.51 1.90 -25.97
N ILE A 16 -3.82 1.66 -26.00
CA ILE A 16 -4.58 1.13 -24.89
C ILE A 16 -4.87 -0.36 -25.16
N TRP A 17 -4.75 -1.19 -24.14
CA TRP A 17 -4.98 -2.62 -24.25
C TRP A 17 -6.24 -3.02 -23.50
N PHE A 18 -7.16 -3.70 -24.18
CA PHE A 18 -8.39 -4.24 -23.63
C PHE A 18 -8.42 -5.75 -23.74
N ARG A 19 -8.97 -6.39 -22.73
CA ARG A 19 -9.46 -7.76 -22.78
C ARG A 19 -10.95 -7.72 -23.04
N ILE A 20 -11.40 -8.46 -24.03
CA ILE A 20 -12.81 -8.55 -24.38
C ILE A 20 -13.43 -9.64 -23.55
N LEU A 21 -14.47 -9.30 -22.81
CA LEU A 21 -15.32 -10.19 -22.03
C LEU A 21 -16.75 -10.07 -22.56
N ASP A 22 -17.60 -11.07 -22.30
CA ASP A 22 -18.95 -11.14 -22.87
C ASP A 22 -19.79 -9.88 -22.56
N ASP A 23 -19.72 -9.34 -21.35
CA ASP A 23 -20.54 -8.22 -20.89
C ASP A 23 -19.77 -6.89 -20.76
N LEU A 24 -18.44 -6.91 -20.80
CA LEU A 24 -17.63 -5.71 -20.60
C LEU A 24 -16.19 -5.87 -21.13
N ASN A 25 -15.54 -4.75 -21.41
CA ASN A 25 -14.14 -4.71 -21.82
C ASN A 25 -13.27 -4.30 -20.61
N GLU A 26 -12.35 -5.18 -20.23
CA GLU A 26 -11.40 -4.92 -19.17
C GLU A 26 -10.15 -4.23 -19.71
N CYS A 27 -9.79 -3.07 -19.15
CA CYS A 27 -8.58 -2.35 -19.55
C CYS A 27 -7.34 -2.98 -18.89
N ILE A 28 -6.52 -3.69 -19.69
CA ILE A 28 -5.26 -4.30 -19.24
C ILE A 28 -4.17 -3.24 -19.05
N ASP A 29 -4.00 -2.35 -20.03
CA ASP A 29 -3.08 -1.20 -19.92
C ASP A 29 -3.73 0.06 -20.51
N GLY A 30 -3.49 1.20 -19.87
CA GLY A 30 -4.03 2.48 -20.28
C GLY A 30 -5.15 3.00 -19.38
N GLN A 31 -5.51 2.32 -18.32
CA GLN A 31 -6.58 2.73 -17.39
C GLN A 31 -6.40 4.18 -16.90
N GLN A 32 -5.16 4.59 -16.57
CA GLN A 32 -4.87 5.97 -16.17
C GLN A 32 -5.07 6.97 -17.32
N ARG A 33 -4.85 6.54 -18.56
CA ARG A 33 -5.10 7.35 -19.77
C ARG A 33 -6.60 7.57 -19.94
N CYS A 34 -7.40 6.49 -19.90
CA CYS A 34 -8.85 6.58 -19.97
C CYS A 34 -9.43 7.47 -18.89
N LYS A 35 -9.04 7.25 -17.62
CA LYS A 35 -9.49 8.09 -16.49
C LYS A 35 -9.10 9.56 -16.67
N THR A 36 -7.94 9.85 -17.25
CA THR A 36 -7.50 11.24 -17.49
C THR A 36 -8.34 11.91 -18.56
N PHE A 37 -8.77 11.19 -19.60
CA PHE A 37 -9.66 11.74 -20.64
C PHE A 37 -11.01 12.10 -20.06
N VAL A 38 -11.64 11.17 -19.34
CA VAL A 38 -12.93 11.40 -18.68
C VAL A 38 -12.86 12.56 -17.68
N ALA A 39 -11.86 12.57 -16.79
CA ALA A 39 -11.68 13.64 -15.82
C ALA A 39 -11.44 15.03 -16.45
N PHE A 40 -10.82 15.09 -17.63
CA PHE A 40 -10.67 16.34 -18.37
C PHE A 40 -11.99 16.79 -18.99
N GLU A 41 -12.74 15.88 -19.58
CA GLU A 41 -14.06 16.14 -20.15
C GLU A 41 -15.07 16.60 -19.07
N ASP A 42 -15.03 15.96 -17.90
CA ASP A 42 -15.84 16.33 -16.73
C ASP A 42 -15.40 17.66 -16.07
N GLY A 43 -14.32 18.27 -16.55
CA GLY A 43 -13.86 19.56 -16.06
C GLY A 43 -13.15 19.51 -14.70
N GLU A 44 -12.61 18.36 -14.31
CA GLU A 44 -11.89 18.22 -13.03
C GLU A 44 -10.58 19.03 -13.00
N PHE A 45 -9.99 19.33 -14.15
CA PHE A 45 -8.76 20.11 -14.22
C PHE A 45 -8.59 20.85 -15.54
N LYS A 46 -7.77 21.90 -15.49
CA LYS A 46 -7.41 22.74 -16.64
C LYS A 46 -6.23 22.19 -17.42
N THR A 47 -6.14 22.55 -18.71
CA THR A 47 -4.95 22.34 -19.51
C THR A 47 -3.71 22.98 -18.86
N PRO A 48 -2.48 22.51 -19.16
CA PRO A 48 -1.26 23.22 -18.76
C PRO A 48 -1.23 24.65 -19.29
N THR A 49 -0.60 25.55 -18.55
CA THR A 49 -0.56 27.02 -18.87
C THR A 49 0.01 27.31 -20.26
N LYS A 50 0.90 26.47 -20.80
CA LYS A 50 1.51 26.64 -22.12
C LYS A 50 0.93 25.67 -23.15
N CYS A 51 -0.27 25.11 -22.91
CA CYS A 51 -0.91 24.17 -23.81
C CYS A 51 -1.40 24.86 -25.07
N ARG A 52 -1.19 24.21 -26.20
CA ARG A 52 -1.70 24.61 -27.52
C ARG A 52 -2.42 23.43 -28.16
N ALA A 53 -3.49 23.70 -28.90
CA ALA A 53 -4.14 22.72 -29.76
C ALA A 53 -3.63 22.90 -31.19
N TRP A 54 -3.39 21.78 -31.87
CA TRP A 54 -3.07 21.76 -33.29
C TRP A 54 -4.34 21.55 -34.09
N ASP A 55 -4.56 22.45 -35.02
CA ASP A 55 -5.68 22.37 -35.96
C ASP A 55 -5.17 22.01 -37.35
N GLU A 56 -5.57 20.83 -37.83
CA GLU A 56 -5.11 20.28 -39.11
C GLU A 56 -5.72 21.02 -40.30
N VAL A 57 -6.94 21.55 -40.15
CA VAL A 57 -7.64 22.25 -41.24
C VAL A 57 -6.99 23.60 -41.53
N THR A 58 -6.70 24.37 -40.47
CA THR A 58 -6.08 25.69 -40.64
C THR A 58 -4.54 25.63 -40.61
N ASN A 59 -3.96 24.47 -40.29
CA ASN A 59 -2.51 24.26 -40.14
C ASN A 59 -1.89 25.25 -39.13
N LYS A 60 -2.56 25.46 -37.99
CA LYS A 60 -2.12 26.42 -36.99
C LYS A 60 -2.28 25.89 -35.54
N TYR A 61 -1.49 26.49 -34.66
CA TYR A 61 -1.64 26.28 -33.20
C TYR A 61 -2.52 27.32 -32.56
N TYR A 62 -3.44 26.89 -31.74
CA TYR A 62 -4.32 27.74 -30.93
C TYR A 62 -3.95 27.66 -29.45
N ASN A 63 -3.83 28.80 -28.78
CA ASN A 63 -3.50 28.84 -27.38
C ASN A 63 -4.73 28.50 -26.52
N ILE A 64 -4.66 27.42 -25.78
CA ILE A 64 -5.70 26.89 -24.88
C ILE A 64 -5.16 26.65 -23.47
N GLY A 65 -4.03 27.27 -23.13
CA GLY A 65 -3.39 27.10 -21.83
C GLY A 65 -4.21 27.63 -20.67
N GLY A 66 -4.33 26.81 -19.61
CA GLY A 66 -5.06 27.15 -18.39
C GLY A 66 -6.58 27.14 -18.51
N MET A 67 -7.14 26.50 -19.56
CA MET A 67 -8.57 26.43 -19.83
C MET A 67 -9.14 25.07 -19.40
N PHE A 68 -10.38 25.07 -18.89
CA PHE A 68 -11.20 23.86 -18.76
C PHE A 68 -11.73 23.42 -20.13
N TRP A 69 -12.15 22.16 -20.24
CA TRP A 69 -12.73 21.66 -21.48
C TRP A 69 -13.96 22.47 -21.93
N SER A 70 -14.84 22.81 -21.00
CA SER A 70 -16.00 23.67 -21.28
C SER A 70 -15.64 25.06 -21.80
N GLU A 71 -14.54 25.65 -21.30
CA GLU A 71 -14.04 26.94 -21.77
C GLU A 71 -13.47 26.85 -23.20
N ILE A 72 -12.85 25.70 -23.53
CA ILE A 72 -12.32 25.42 -24.88
C ILE A 72 -13.49 25.26 -25.88
N LEU A 73 -14.52 24.48 -25.51
CA LEU A 73 -15.72 24.31 -26.32
C LEU A 73 -16.42 25.63 -26.60
N LEU A 74 -16.55 26.48 -25.61
CA LEU A 74 -17.18 27.79 -25.76
C LEU A 74 -16.40 28.73 -26.68
N LYS A 75 -15.06 28.67 -26.60
CA LYS A 75 -14.19 29.57 -27.35
C LYS A 75 -13.94 29.09 -28.79
N TYR A 76 -13.94 27.77 -29.01
CA TYR A 76 -13.61 27.13 -30.29
C TYR A 76 -14.63 26.03 -30.66
N PRO A 77 -15.93 26.36 -30.75
CA PRO A 77 -17.00 25.38 -30.84
C PRO A 77 -16.88 24.42 -32.05
N ASN A 78 -16.37 24.91 -33.19
CA ASN A 78 -16.23 24.12 -34.41
C ASN A 78 -14.93 23.30 -34.49
N MET A 79 -13.94 23.57 -33.65
CA MET A 79 -12.61 22.96 -33.71
C MET A 79 -12.33 22.04 -32.51
N ALA A 80 -12.92 22.37 -31.35
CA ALA A 80 -12.62 21.68 -30.12
C ALA A 80 -12.92 20.17 -30.20
N THR A 81 -14.02 19.79 -30.85
CA THR A 81 -14.39 18.39 -31.08
C THR A 81 -13.30 17.64 -31.85
N ASP A 82 -12.75 18.24 -32.91
CA ASP A 82 -11.70 17.63 -33.71
C ASP A 82 -10.37 17.53 -32.94
N TRP A 83 -10.12 18.45 -32.03
CA TRP A 83 -8.89 18.44 -31.23
C TRP A 83 -8.89 17.38 -30.14
N PHE A 84 -10.04 16.89 -29.71
CA PHE A 84 -10.14 15.93 -28.59
C PHE A 84 -11.03 14.71 -28.92
N HIS A 85 -12.32 14.88 -29.24
CA HIS A 85 -13.24 13.77 -29.42
C HIS A 85 -12.98 12.97 -30.71
N ASN A 86 -12.58 13.64 -31.79
CA ASN A 86 -12.30 13.00 -33.08
C ASN A 86 -10.86 12.49 -33.20
N ARG A 87 -10.05 12.60 -32.11
CA ARG A 87 -8.70 12.04 -32.13
C ARG A 87 -8.73 10.53 -32.02
N GLU A 88 -8.05 9.88 -32.96
CA GLU A 88 -7.91 8.44 -32.97
C GLU A 88 -6.89 7.97 -31.91
N ILE A 89 -7.27 6.94 -31.18
CA ILE A 89 -6.43 6.26 -30.19
C ILE A 89 -6.30 4.81 -30.64
N ILE A 90 -5.06 4.33 -30.72
CA ILE A 90 -4.80 2.93 -31.04
C ILE A 90 -5.21 2.06 -29.85
N CYS A 91 -6.19 1.19 -30.08
CA CYS A 91 -6.62 0.20 -29.11
C CYS A 91 -6.27 -1.20 -29.60
N ILE A 92 -5.79 -2.04 -28.69
CA ILE A 92 -5.54 -3.46 -28.96
C ILE A 92 -6.56 -4.24 -28.13
N GLU A 93 -7.36 -5.04 -28.83
CA GLU A 93 -8.37 -5.90 -28.25
C GLU A 93 -7.84 -7.34 -28.20
N CYS A 94 -7.92 -7.97 -27.04
CA CYS A 94 -7.48 -9.33 -26.79
C CYS A 94 -8.68 -10.21 -26.44
N GLU A 95 -9.07 -11.05 -27.37
CA GLU A 95 -10.17 -12.01 -27.17
C GLU A 95 -9.66 -13.30 -26.52
N ASN A 96 -10.56 -14.03 -25.87
CA ASN A 96 -10.32 -15.37 -25.28
C ASN A 96 -9.12 -15.41 -24.31
N MET A 97 -8.82 -14.32 -23.64
CA MET A 97 -7.71 -14.22 -22.68
C MET A 97 -8.18 -14.62 -21.28
N THR A 98 -7.47 -15.56 -20.63
CA THR A 98 -7.72 -15.93 -19.23
C THR A 98 -7.23 -14.85 -18.26
N ASP A 99 -7.65 -14.88 -16.99
CA ASP A 99 -7.20 -13.95 -15.95
C ASP A 99 -5.69 -14.00 -15.74
N GLU A 100 -5.11 -15.21 -15.80
CA GLU A 100 -3.66 -15.41 -15.68
C GLU A 100 -2.92 -14.76 -16.85
N GLN A 101 -3.42 -14.94 -18.08
CA GLN A 101 -2.83 -14.35 -19.28
C GLN A 101 -2.95 -12.81 -19.28
N ALA A 102 -4.09 -12.27 -18.82
CA ALA A 102 -4.27 -10.83 -18.69
C ALA A 102 -3.29 -10.25 -17.67
N SER A 103 -3.13 -10.91 -16.53
CA SER A 103 -2.16 -10.53 -15.50
C SER A 103 -0.71 -10.58 -16.01
N GLU A 104 -0.34 -11.65 -16.73
CA GLU A 104 0.99 -11.78 -17.33
C GLU A 104 1.25 -10.71 -18.40
N LYS A 105 0.25 -10.39 -19.22
CA LYS A 105 0.33 -9.35 -20.24
C LYS A 105 0.52 -7.97 -19.60
N PHE A 106 -0.28 -7.66 -18.60
CA PHE A 106 -0.13 -6.42 -17.83
C PHE A 106 1.29 -6.29 -17.26
N TYR A 107 1.82 -7.35 -16.70
CA TYR A 107 3.18 -7.41 -16.18
C TYR A 107 4.21 -7.06 -17.26
N LYS A 108 4.14 -7.71 -18.42
CA LYS A 108 5.06 -7.49 -19.53
C LYS A 108 4.98 -6.08 -20.10
N LEU A 109 3.78 -5.48 -20.18
CA LEU A 109 3.60 -4.13 -20.68
C LEU A 109 4.16 -3.06 -19.72
N ASN A 110 4.17 -3.35 -18.41
CA ASN A 110 4.63 -2.42 -17.39
C ASN A 110 6.07 -2.66 -16.90
N ASP A 111 6.75 -3.68 -17.40
CA ASP A 111 8.13 -4.02 -17.00
C ASP A 111 9.13 -2.89 -17.30
N LEU A 112 8.85 -2.07 -18.30
CA LEU A 112 9.63 -0.87 -18.66
C LEU A 112 9.33 0.35 -17.76
N ASN A 113 8.18 0.38 -17.09
CA ASN A 113 7.78 1.44 -16.17
C ASN A 113 7.62 0.81 -14.78
N ALA A 114 8.68 0.73 -14.01
CA ALA A 114 8.72 0.08 -12.71
C ALA A 114 7.47 0.38 -11.85
N LEU A 115 6.42 -0.46 -12.00
CA LEU A 115 5.30 -0.46 -11.09
C LEU A 115 5.81 -0.78 -9.69
N SER A 116 5.27 -0.14 -8.70
CA SER A 116 5.51 -0.57 -7.33
C SER A 116 4.95 -1.98 -7.13
N ASN A 117 5.56 -2.76 -6.24
CA ASN A 117 5.09 -4.11 -5.89
C ASN A 117 3.60 -4.15 -5.52
N GLN A 118 3.03 -3.03 -5.11
CA GLN A 118 1.63 -2.88 -4.75
C GLN A 118 0.72 -2.73 -5.97
N GLU A 119 1.16 -1.91 -6.94
CA GLU A 119 0.44 -1.77 -8.20
C GLU A 119 0.39 -3.10 -8.94
N MET A 120 1.49 -3.88 -8.86
CA MET A 120 1.54 -5.23 -9.40
C MET A 120 0.55 -6.19 -8.71
N ARG A 121 0.47 -6.18 -7.36
CA ARG A 121 -0.49 -7.02 -6.61
C ARG A 121 -1.94 -6.73 -6.93
N GLN A 122 -2.25 -5.51 -7.36
CA GLN A 122 -3.63 -5.13 -7.71
C GLN A 122 -4.13 -5.80 -8.98
N CYS A 123 -3.22 -6.17 -9.85
CA CYS A 123 -3.53 -6.74 -11.15
C CYS A 123 -3.56 -8.27 -11.11
N VAL A 124 -3.18 -8.87 -9.99
CA VAL A 124 -3.17 -10.32 -9.82
C VAL A 124 -4.39 -10.74 -9.00
N GLN A 125 -5.25 -11.54 -9.60
CA GLN A 125 -6.43 -12.12 -8.95
C GLN A 125 -6.07 -13.46 -8.32
N THR A 126 -5.57 -13.40 -7.09
CA THR A 126 -5.26 -14.60 -6.30
C THR A 126 -5.78 -14.43 -4.89
N ASN A 127 -6.09 -15.53 -4.21
CA ASN A 127 -6.55 -15.53 -2.82
C ASN A 127 -5.62 -14.71 -1.91
N TYR A 128 -4.31 -14.77 -2.14
CA TYR A 128 -3.33 -13.97 -1.42
C TYR A 128 -3.56 -12.46 -1.62
N CYS A 129 -3.75 -12.05 -2.86
CA CYS A 129 -3.96 -10.64 -3.19
C CYS A 129 -5.35 -10.14 -2.76
N GLU A 130 -6.36 -11.00 -2.77
CA GLU A 130 -7.70 -10.70 -2.28
C GLU A 130 -7.71 -10.45 -0.78
N VAL A 131 -7.15 -11.35 0.01
CA VAL A 131 -7.02 -11.20 1.47
C VAL A 131 -6.28 -9.90 1.84
N ILE A 132 -5.21 -9.57 1.11
CA ILE A 132 -4.48 -8.32 1.35
C ILE A 132 -5.35 -7.10 1.06
N ARG A 133 -6.07 -7.09 -0.08
CA ARG A 133 -6.92 -5.95 -0.48
C ARG A 133 -8.04 -5.73 0.51
N GLU A 134 -8.75 -6.81 0.85
CA GLU A 134 -9.89 -6.78 1.76
C GLU A 134 -9.46 -6.28 3.16
N LEU A 135 -8.43 -6.86 3.74
CA LEU A 135 -7.92 -6.42 5.05
C LEU A 135 -7.42 -4.97 5.04
N ALA A 136 -6.74 -4.55 3.98
CA ALA A 136 -6.21 -3.19 3.89
C ALA A 136 -7.32 -2.13 3.68
N GLN A 137 -8.46 -2.50 3.10
CA GLN A 137 -9.57 -1.61 2.83
C GLN A 137 -10.58 -1.59 3.98
N ASP A 138 -10.91 -2.74 4.53
CA ASP A 138 -12.06 -2.90 5.41
C ASP A 138 -11.70 -2.89 6.89
N HIS A 139 -10.45 -3.19 7.25
CA HIS A 139 -10.07 -3.21 8.65
C HIS A 139 -9.88 -1.80 9.23
N ASP A 140 -10.61 -1.49 10.29
CA ASP A 140 -10.65 -0.19 10.98
C ASP A 140 -9.26 0.38 11.37
N LEU A 141 -8.26 -0.47 11.60
CA LEU A 141 -6.89 -0.06 11.91
C LEU A 141 -6.31 0.83 10.80
N PHE A 142 -6.75 0.62 9.55
CA PHE A 142 -6.26 1.32 8.37
C PHE A 142 -7.12 2.51 7.97
N ASN A 143 -8.13 2.86 8.76
CA ASN A 143 -8.96 4.03 8.49
C ASN A 143 -8.12 5.30 8.35
N ARG A 144 -8.48 6.12 7.36
CA ARG A 144 -7.88 7.42 7.17
C ARG A 144 -8.26 8.38 8.30
N LEU A 145 -7.35 9.31 8.58
CA LEU A 145 -7.63 10.38 9.50
C LEU A 145 -8.59 11.38 8.88
N ILE A 146 -9.61 11.75 9.62
CA ILE A 146 -10.50 12.86 9.33
C ILE A 146 -10.19 14.00 10.30
N GLU A 147 -9.93 15.18 9.79
CA GLU A 147 -9.74 16.41 10.58
C GLU A 147 -10.70 17.48 10.07
N LYS A 148 -11.12 18.38 10.96
CA LYS A 148 -11.95 19.52 10.56
C LYS A 148 -11.09 20.62 9.98
N ASP A 149 -11.54 21.22 8.89
CA ASP A 149 -10.93 22.41 8.33
C ASP A 149 -11.29 23.67 9.17
N LYS A 150 -10.77 24.84 8.76
CA LYS A 150 -11.06 26.11 9.44
C LYS A 150 -12.54 26.52 9.37
N LYS A 151 -13.32 25.87 8.52
CA LYS A 151 -14.77 26.12 8.33
C LYS A 151 -15.64 25.07 9.03
N GLY A 152 -15.01 24.10 9.72
CA GLY A 152 -15.70 23.02 10.42
C GLY A 152 -16.09 21.82 9.56
N ASN A 153 -15.70 21.79 8.28
CA ASN A 153 -15.97 20.66 7.39
C ASN A 153 -14.96 19.53 7.61
N ASP A 154 -15.42 18.29 7.47
CA ASP A 154 -14.57 17.12 7.57
C ASP A 154 -13.64 17.01 6.34
N VAL A 155 -12.34 16.96 6.59
CA VAL A 155 -11.31 16.81 5.56
C VAL A 155 -10.54 15.52 5.77
N LEU A 156 -10.56 14.67 4.77
CA LEU A 156 -9.84 13.40 4.75
C LEU A 156 -8.35 13.65 4.55
N LYS A 157 -7.54 13.33 5.55
CA LYS A 157 -6.08 13.51 5.48
C LYS A 157 -5.40 12.38 4.72
N ASN A 158 -4.22 12.65 4.21
CA ASN A 158 -3.37 11.66 3.53
C ASN A 158 -2.51 10.85 4.52
N SER A 159 -3.12 10.48 5.66
CA SER A 159 -2.49 9.70 6.73
C SER A 159 -3.52 8.83 7.45
N GLY A 160 -3.08 7.75 8.07
CA GLY A 160 -3.94 6.88 8.85
C GLY A 160 -4.37 7.48 10.18
N LYS A 161 -5.49 7.02 10.71
CA LYS A 161 -6.03 7.41 12.01
C LYS A 161 -5.13 6.93 13.17
N TYR A 162 -4.67 5.70 13.11
CA TYR A 162 -3.91 5.04 14.17
C TYR A 162 -2.42 4.91 13.85
N ILE A 163 -2.06 4.83 12.58
CA ILE A 163 -0.72 4.54 12.09
C ILE A 163 -0.20 5.72 11.27
N ASN A 164 1.05 6.10 11.51
CA ASN A 164 1.68 7.20 10.78
C ASN A 164 2.23 6.74 9.41
N PHE A 165 1.32 6.36 8.52
CA PHE A 165 1.61 6.05 7.13
C PHE A 165 0.92 7.07 6.22
N THR A 166 1.54 7.35 5.09
CA THR A 166 0.89 8.10 4.03
C THR A 166 -0.02 7.19 3.21
N TRP A 167 -1.22 7.67 2.87
CA TRP A 167 -2.19 6.98 2.03
C TRP A 167 -1.84 7.08 0.52
N THR A 168 -0.58 7.17 0.17
CA THR A 168 -0.14 7.21 -1.22
C THR A 168 0.21 5.81 -1.71
N ARG A 169 -0.17 5.50 -2.96
CA ARG A 169 0.18 4.24 -3.65
C ARG A 169 -0.09 2.98 -2.82
N ARG A 170 -1.25 2.96 -2.14
CA ARG A 170 -1.71 1.80 -1.35
C ARG A 170 -0.65 1.22 -0.39
N THR A 171 -0.04 2.08 0.39
CA THR A 171 0.96 1.70 1.41
C THR A 171 0.45 0.68 2.42
N TYR A 172 -0.87 0.66 2.65
CA TYR A 172 -1.51 -0.30 3.55
C TYR A 172 -1.56 -1.71 2.96
N ASP A 173 -1.87 -1.87 1.67
CA ASP A 173 -1.84 -3.16 0.98
C ASP A 173 -0.45 -3.79 1.11
N GLU A 174 0.61 -3.00 0.95
CA GLU A 174 1.97 -3.50 1.13
C GLU A 174 2.30 -3.84 2.58
N PHE A 175 1.75 -3.07 3.51
CA PHE A 175 1.94 -3.40 4.92
C PHE A 175 1.23 -4.70 5.28
N VAL A 176 -0.03 -4.89 4.87
CA VAL A 176 -0.76 -6.14 5.07
C VAL A 176 -0.04 -7.31 4.39
N ALA A 177 0.48 -7.13 3.17
CA ALA A 177 1.30 -8.14 2.51
C ALA A 177 2.54 -8.52 3.33
N GLN A 178 3.20 -7.55 3.97
CA GLN A 178 4.32 -7.80 4.87
C GLN A 178 3.90 -8.61 6.10
N LEU A 179 2.74 -8.30 6.69
CA LEU A 179 2.19 -9.04 7.83
C LEU A 179 1.86 -10.49 7.45
N THR A 180 1.22 -10.67 6.30
CA THR A 180 0.86 -11.98 5.76
C THR A 180 2.10 -12.84 5.50
N ASN A 181 3.11 -12.28 4.84
CA ASN A 181 4.38 -12.97 4.60
C ASN A 181 5.10 -13.36 5.89
N TYR A 182 5.06 -12.50 6.90
CA TYR A 182 5.63 -12.83 8.20
C TYR A 182 4.90 -14.04 8.83
N LEU A 183 3.58 -14.09 8.77
CA LEU A 183 2.81 -15.21 9.34
C LEU A 183 3.06 -16.51 8.61
N ILE A 184 3.10 -16.49 7.29
CA ILE A 184 3.33 -17.67 6.45
C ILE A 184 4.74 -18.23 6.67
N GLY A 185 5.75 -17.37 6.56
CA GLY A 185 7.16 -17.78 6.64
C GLY A 185 7.78 -17.67 8.02
N LYS A 186 7.07 -17.08 9.01
CA LYS A 186 7.62 -16.64 10.30
C LYS A 186 8.96 -15.89 10.15
N ASP A 187 9.19 -15.35 8.96
CA ASP A 187 10.42 -14.65 8.61
C ASP A 187 10.18 -13.14 8.63
N SER A 188 11.06 -12.43 9.31
CA SER A 188 11.09 -10.96 9.34
C SER A 188 11.63 -10.35 8.04
N LYS A 189 11.44 -11.04 6.88
CA LYS A 189 11.90 -10.51 5.60
C LYS A 189 11.27 -9.16 5.32
N THR A 190 12.15 -8.22 5.07
CA THR A 190 11.82 -6.88 4.66
C THR A 190 11.26 -6.87 3.22
N TYR A 191 10.71 -5.74 2.84
CA TYR A 191 10.09 -5.38 1.57
C TYR A 191 10.63 -6.00 0.28
N SER A 192 11.94 -6.24 0.18
CA SER A 192 12.62 -6.68 -1.05
C SER A 192 12.25 -8.11 -1.50
N GLY A 193 11.57 -8.87 -0.67
CA GLY A 193 11.13 -10.23 -1.01
C GLY A 193 9.68 -10.31 -1.51
N LEU A 194 8.91 -9.22 -1.41
CA LEU A 194 7.47 -9.23 -1.70
C LEU A 194 7.12 -9.42 -3.18
N SER A 195 7.99 -8.97 -4.10
CA SER A 195 7.76 -9.12 -5.54
C SER A 195 7.79 -10.59 -5.99
N LYS A 196 8.63 -11.43 -5.37
CA LYS A 196 8.71 -12.86 -5.70
C LYS A 196 7.50 -13.64 -5.18
N THR A 197 6.89 -13.21 -4.07
CA THR A 197 5.77 -13.92 -3.44
C THR A 197 4.45 -13.76 -4.17
N ILE A 198 4.31 -12.74 -5.02
CA ILE A 198 3.09 -12.49 -5.79
C ILE A 198 2.84 -13.59 -6.82
N LEU A 199 3.91 -14.14 -7.40
CA LEU A 199 3.86 -15.17 -8.43
C LEU A 199 4.25 -16.56 -7.90
N ASP A 200 4.60 -16.66 -6.62
CA ASP A 200 4.99 -17.92 -6.00
C ASP A 200 3.74 -18.74 -5.66
N LYS A 201 3.54 -19.84 -6.39
CA LYS A 201 2.39 -20.76 -6.21
C LYS A 201 2.30 -21.31 -4.80
N ASP A 202 3.42 -21.51 -4.10
CA ASP A 202 3.43 -22.01 -2.72
C ASP A 202 2.87 -21.00 -1.73
N TYR A 203 3.14 -19.71 -1.95
CA TYR A 203 2.52 -18.64 -1.16
C TYR A 203 1.03 -18.52 -1.40
N GLN A 204 0.57 -18.81 -2.60
CA GLN A 204 -0.84 -18.71 -2.97
C GLN A 204 -1.67 -19.85 -2.41
N VAL A 205 -1.13 -21.07 -2.40
CA VAL A 205 -1.77 -22.25 -1.81
C VAL A 205 -1.88 -22.13 -0.29
N ASN A 206 -0.92 -21.46 0.36
CA ASN A 206 -0.90 -21.27 1.82
C ASN A 206 -1.73 -20.09 2.31
N THR A 207 -2.29 -19.27 1.41
CA THR A 207 -3.14 -18.13 1.77
C THR A 207 -4.61 -18.53 1.63
N THR A 208 -5.06 -19.40 2.49
CA THR A 208 -6.47 -19.76 2.62
C THR A 208 -7.21 -18.72 3.48
N TYR A 209 -8.54 -18.77 3.51
CA TYR A 209 -9.40 -17.94 4.38
C TYR A 209 -8.99 -17.97 5.86
N ASP A 210 -8.31 -19.02 6.32
CA ASP A 210 -7.80 -19.12 7.68
C ASP A 210 -6.81 -18.00 8.03
N TYR A 211 -6.01 -17.53 7.06
CA TYR A 211 -5.11 -16.41 7.29
C TYR A 211 -5.82 -15.06 7.44
N TYR A 212 -6.97 -14.87 6.81
CA TYR A 212 -7.78 -13.68 7.01
C TYR A 212 -8.15 -13.52 8.49
N ASP A 213 -8.76 -14.53 9.10
CA ASP A 213 -9.14 -14.52 10.50
C ASP A 213 -7.94 -14.41 11.45
N ILE A 214 -6.86 -15.09 11.11
CA ILE A 214 -5.61 -15.05 11.89
C ILE A 214 -5.04 -13.63 11.90
N ILE A 215 -5.00 -12.97 10.77
CA ILE A 215 -4.48 -11.60 10.63
C ILE A 215 -5.44 -10.63 11.32
N THR A 216 -6.74 -10.74 11.09
CA THR A 216 -7.78 -9.88 11.69
C THR A 216 -7.68 -9.86 13.21
N LYS A 217 -7.59 -11.01 13.86
CA LYS A 217 -7.42 -11.07 15.33
C LYS A 217 -6.19 -10.32 15.82
N ARG A 218 -5.11 -10.33 15.06
CA ARG A 218 -3.87 -9.61 15.39
C ARG A 218 -4.02 -8.10 15.18
N LEU A 219 -4.68 -7.72 14.10
CA LEU A 219 -4.97 -6.32 13.80
C LEU A 219 -5.94 -5.71 14.83
N ASP A 220 -6.95 -6.48 15.25
CA ASP A 220 -7.87 -6.09 16.33
C ASP A 220 -7.11 -5.85 17.64
N MET A 221 -6.21 -6.74 18.01
CA MET A 221 -5.37 -6.57 19.19
C MET A 221 -4.47 -5.34 19.06
N MET A 222 -3.88 -5.09 17.89
CA MET A 222 -3.11 -3.87 17.63
C MET A 222 -3.97 -2.62 17.76
N LYS A 223 -5.20 -2.64 17.25
CA LYS A 223 -6.14 -1.52 17.37
C LYS A 223 -6.41 -1.20 18.83
N LEU A 224 -6.70 -2.21 19.67
CA LEU A 224 -6.88 -2.03 21.11
C LEU A 224 -5.69 -1.33 21.79
N VAL A 225 -4.46 -1.62 21.35
CA VAL A 225 -3.25 -1.00 21.88
C VAL A 225 -3.06 0.43 21.38
N LEU A 226 -3.50 0.73 20.17
CA LEU A 226 -3.28 2.03 19.51
C LEU A 226 -4.39 3.04 19.81
N GLU A 227 -5.61 2.56 20.05
CA GLU A 227 -6.80 3.39 20.25
C GLU A 227 -6.74 4.38 21.42
N PRO A 228 -6.16 4.05 22.61
CA PRO A 228 -6.17 4.94 23.78
C PRO A 228 -5.32 6.20 23.63
N VAL A 229 -4.42 6.26 22.64
CA VAL A 229 -3.42 7.32 22.57
C VAL A 229 -3.26 7.84 21.15
N LEU A 230 -3.70 9.06 20.92
CA LEU A 230 -3.64 9.77 19.64
C LEU A 230 -2.23 10.21 19.20
N SER A 231 -1.15 9.73 19.82
CA SER A 231 0.22 10.08 19.45
C SER A 231 0.72 9.22 18.29
N ARG A 232 0.23 9.51 17.10
CA ARG A 232 0.60 8.82 15.84
C ARG A 232 2.08 8.84 15.49
N LYS A 233 2.80 9.88 15.92
CA LYS A 233 4.23 10.08 15.57
C LYS A 233 5.12 8.91 15.96
N THR A 234 4.76 8.16 17.00
CA THR A 234 5.54 7.03 17.48
C THR A 234 5.38 5.78 16.59
N PHE A 235 4.21 5.59 15.96
CA PHE A 235 3.88 4.38 15.22
C PHE A 235 4.15 4.54 13.72
N ASN A 236 5.42 4.68 13.37
CA ASN A 236 5.86 4.50 11.99
C ASN A 236 5.79 3.01 11.60
N ARG A 237 6.01 2.70 10.32
CA ARG A 237 5.90 1.37 9.77
C ARG A 237 6.69 0.30 10.53
N GLY A 238 7.93 0.58 10.92
CA GLY A 238 8.77 -0.37 11.65
C GLY A 238 8.27 -0.67 13.07
N VAL A 239 7.82 0.36 13.80
CA VAL A 239 7.24 0.20 15.14
C VAL A 239 5.92 -0.55 15.08
N THR A 240 5.09 -0.26 14.08
CA THR A 240 3.82 -0.94 13.85
C THR A 240 4.01 -2.41 13.50
N PHE A 241 5.01 -2.73 12.69
CA PHE A 241 5.37 -4.12 12.39
C PHE A 241 5.87 -4.86 13.64
N MET A 242 6.66 -4.22 14.49
CA MET A 242 7.08 -4.82 15.77
C MET A 242 5.88 -5.06 16.70
N LEU A 243 4.92 -4.12 16.74
CA LEU A 243 3.69 -4.32 17.51
C LEU A 243 2.90 -5.54 17.00
N PHE A 244 2.82 -5.71 15.69
CA PHE A 244 2.19 -6.90 15.11
C PHE A 244 2.89 -8.19 15.56
N GLN A 245 4.22 -8.23 15.51
CA GLN A 245 4.98 -9.40 15.95
C GLN A 245 4.80 -9.70 17.45
N VAL A 246 4.66 -8.66 18.28
CA VAL A 246 4.33 -8.79 19.72
C VAL A 246 2.92 -9.36 19.91
N CYS A 247 1.94 -8.85 19.15
CA CYS A 247 0.57 -9.36 19.20
C CYS A 247 0.49 -10.81 18.70
N ASP A 248 1.20 -11.13 17.64
CA ASP A 248 1.31 -12.50 17.11
C ASP A 248 1.87 -13.46 18.14
N TYR A 249 3.00 -13.13 18.74
CA TYR A 249 3.60 -13.95 19.81
C TYR A 249 2.67 -14.14 21.00
N LEU A 250 1.97 -13.10 21.44
CA LEU A 250 1.03 -13.16 22.55
C LEU A 250 -0.17 -14.07 22.26
N LEU A 251 -0.76 -13.93 21.08
CA LEU A 251 -1.91 -14.74 20.66
C LEU A 251 -1.54 -16.20 20.41
N ASP A 252 -0.35 -16.47 19.85
CA ASP A 252 0.17 -17.82 19.66
C ASP A 252 0.49 -18.49 21.00
N THR A 253 1.10 -17.74 21.94
CA THR A 253 1.51 -18.29 23.25
C THR A 253 0.34 -18.41 24.22
N TYR A 254 -0.62 -17.50 24.14
CA TYR A 254 -1.77 -17.39 25.06
C TYR A 254 -3.07 -17.22 24.29
N PRO A 255 -3.61 -18.24 23.65
CA PRO A 255 -4.79 -18.12 22.78
C PRO A 255 -6.05 -17.55 23.45
N LYS A 256 -6.15 -17.68 24.78
CA LYS A 256 -7.30 -17.18 25.57
C LYS A 256 -6.99 -15.88 26.33
N LEU A 257 -5.95 -15.14 25.93
CA LEU A 257 -5.63 -13.87 26.57
C LEU A 257 -6.74 -12.83 26.37
N LYS A 258 -6.86 -11.92 27.36
CA LYS A 258 -7.67 -10.72 27.25
C LYS A 258 -6.83 -9.50 27.63
N VAL A 259 -6.88 -8.46 26.82
CA VAL A 259 -6.34 -7.16 27.20
C VAL A 259 -7.38 -6.48 28.08
N THR A 260 -7.03 -6.20 29.33
CA THR A 260 -7.92 -5.59 30.32
C THR A 260 -7.62 -4.12 30.55
N ASP A 261 -6.42 -3.68 30.18
CA ASP A 261 -5.98 -2.29 30.27
C ASP A 261 -5.17 -1.87 29.04
N ASN A 262 -5.87 -1.31 28.06
CA ASN A 262 -5.29 -0.87 26.79
C ASN A 262 -4.25 0.24 26.99
N LYS A 263 -4.51 1.18 27.92
CA LYS A 263 -3.60 2.31 28.20
C LYS A 263 -2.29 1.81 28.80
N LYS A 264 -2.36 0.86 29.71
CA LYS A 264 -1.19 0.22 30.32
C LYS A 264 -0.38 -0.53 29.28
N PHE A 265 -1.04 -1.28 28.38
CA PHE A 265 -0.37 -1.98 27.30
C PHE A 265 0.36 -0.99 26.38
N HIS A 266 -0.32 0.04 25.91
CA HIS A 266 0.26 1.08 25.05
C HIS A 266 1.50 1.70 25.70
N LYS A 267 1.36 2.20 26.92
CA LYS A 267 2.47 2.84 27.66
C LYS A 267 3.66 1.90 27.78
N ARG A 268 3.41 0.68 28.21
CA ARG A 268 4.45 -0.34 28.41
C ARG A 268 5.13 -0.73 27.08
N PHE A 269 4.36 -0.85 26.01
CA PHE A 269 4.90 -1.11 24.68
C PHE A 269 5.87 0.00 24.25
N VAL A 270 5.44 1.26 24.33
CA VAL A 270 6.27 2.41 23.90
C VAL A 270 7.55 2.50 24.73
N GLU A 271 7.47 2.35 26.05
CA GLU A 271 8.64 2.38 26.95
C GLU A 271 9.65 1.29 26.62
N LEU A 272 9.19 0.04 26.50
CA LEU A 272 10.08 -1.09 26.21
C LEU A 272 10.60 -1.05 24.79
N HIS A 273 9.81 -0.62 23.81
CA HIS A 273 10.29 -0.47 22.44
C HIS A 273 11.44 0.54 22.35
N LYS A 274 11.32 1.68 23.03
CA LYS A 274 12.41 2.67 23.13
C LYS A 274 13.65 2.07 23.80
N LYS A 275 13.47 1.37 24.95
CA LYS A 275 14.56 0.71 25.68
C LYS A 275 15.28 -0.32 24.82
N ILE A 276 14.55 -1.23 24.18
CA ILE A 276 15.10 -2.30 23.31
C ILE A 276 15.81 -1.69 22.11
N THR A 277 15.24 -0.64 21.51
CA THR A 277 15.86 0.04 20.36
C THR A 277 17.16 0.75 20.78
N LYS A 278 17.17 1.39 21.94
CA LYS A 278 18.39 2.01 22.47
C LYS A 278 19.48 0.98 22.73
N LEU A 279 19.16 -0.16 23.34
CA LEU A 279 20.11 -1.25 23.57
C LEU A 279 20.69 -1.77 22.25
N SER A 280 19.87 -1.93 21.21
CA SER A 280 20.36 -2.43 19.90
C SER A 280 21.32 -1.48 19.20
N SER A 281 21.26 -0.18 19.50
CA SER A 281 22.07 0.86 18.82
C SER A 281 23.28 1.37 19.62
N GLN A 282 23.34 1.09 20.91
CA GLN A 282 24.38 1.63 21.81
C GLN A 282 25.38 0.58 22.35
N ASP A 283 25.07 -0.70 22.18
CA ASP A 283 25.97 -1.77 22.64
C ASP A 283 26.86 -2.22 21.49
N ASP A 284 28.08 -1.72 21.44
CA ASP A 284 29.09 -2.05 20.42
C ASP A 284 29.52 -3.54 20.47
N ASN A 285 29.29 -4.23 21.58
CA ASN A 285 29.57 -5.65 21.73
C ASN A 285 28.40 -6.53 21.22
N LEU A 286 27.24 -5.92 20.95
CA LEU A 286 26.09 -6.66 20.48
C LEU A 286 26.28 -7.06 19.01
N LYS A 287 26.22 -8.37 18.76
CA LYS A 287 26.32 -8.94 17.41
C LYS A 287 24.98 -9.51 16.95
N PHE A 288 24.67 -9.30 15.68
CA PHE A 288 23.45 -9.74 15.03
C PHE A 288 23.80 -10.82 14.00
N LEU A 289 23.13 -11.98 14.08
CA LEU A 289 23.29 -13.04 13.10
C LEU A 289 22.57 -12.69 11.79
N LYS A 290 23.32 -12.57 10.70
CA LYS A 290 22.83 -12.34 9.35
C LYS A 290 23.55 -13.29 8.38
N LYS A 291 22.82 -14.25 7.82
CA LYS A 291 23.37 -15.26 6.88
C LYS A 291 24.68 -15.89 7.41
N ASP A 292 24.62 -16.44 8.59
CA ASP A 292 25.74 -17.11 9.26
C ASP A 292 26.92 -16.21 9.70
N GLU A 293 26.86 -14.90 9.47
CA GLU A 293 27.80 -13.93 9.97
C GLU A 293 27.28 -13.16 11.19
N LEU A 294 28.15 -12.94 12.17
CA LEU A 294 27.86 -12.08 13.33
C LEU A 294 28.33 -10.65 13.02
N LEU A 295 27.40 -9.74 12.86
CA LEU A 295 27.65 -8.34 12.51
C LEU A 295 27.36 -7.42 13.69
N THR A 296 28.18 -6.38 13.88
CA THR A 296 27.88 -5.26 14.77
C THR A 296 26.73 -4.42 14.22
N TYR A 297 26.14 -3.57 15.05
CA TYR A 297 25.05 -2.67 14.59
C TYR A 297 25.51 -1.73 13.47
N GLY A 298 26.74 -1.21 13.54
CA GLY A 298 27.32 -0.36 12.51
C GLY A 298 27.50 -1.08 11.17
N GLU A 299 27.93 -2.35 11.19
CA GLU A 299 28.04 -3.19 9.99
C GLU A 299 26.67 -3.53 9.42
N LEU A 300 25.67 -3.78 10.29
CA LEU A 300 24.30 -4.04 9.90
C LEU A 300 23.66 -2.84 9.18
N ILE A 301 23.94 -1.61 9.65
CA ILE A 301 23.49 -0.39 9.00
C ILE A 301 24.10 -0.25 7.61
N ARG A 302 25.40 -0.47 7.47
CA ARG A 302 26.10 -0.36 6.19
C ARG A 302 25.63 -1.39 5.17
N ARG A 303 25.31 -2.61 5.62
CA ARG A 303 24.83 -3.72 4.77
C ARG A 303 23.30 -3.79 4.60
N GLY A 304 22.58 -2.76 5.03
CA GLY A 304 21.12 -2.68 5.04
C GLY A 304 20.51 -3.34 6.28
N LYS A 305 19.75 -2.55 7.04
CA LYS A 305 18.97 -3.00 8.21
C LYS A 305 17.98 -4.07 7.79
N THR A 306 18.26 -5.30 8.13
CA THR A 306 17.38 -6.40 7.73
C THR A 306 16.92 -7.19 8.95
N GLY A 307 16.11 -8.21 8.72
CA GLY A 307 15.46 -9.05 9.69
C GLY A 307 16.27 -9.50 10.90
N ALA A 308 17.60 -9.41 10.88
CA ALA A 308 18.44 -9.78 12.02
C ALA A 308 18.21 -8.89 13.25
N GLU A 309 18.11 -7.56 13.05
CA GLU A 309 17.78 -6.63 14.13
C GLU A 309 16.36 -6.85 14.66
N LEU A 310 15.41 -7.07 13.75
CA LEU A 310 14.03 -7.33 14.12
C LEU A 310 13.89 -8.64 14.90
N ARG A 311 14.57 -9.72 14.47
CA ARG A 311 14.59 -11.00 15.20
C ARG A 311 15.16 -10.83 16.58
N TRP A 312 16.30 -10.15 16.73
CA TRP A 312 16.89 -9.89 18.04
C TRP A 312 15.95 -9.07 18.93
N LYS A 313 15.33 -8.02 18.40
CA LYS A 313 14.34 -7.22 19.13
C LYS A 313 13.16 -8.07 19.59
N LEU A 314 12.64 -8.94 18.75
CA LEU A 314 11.56 -9.85 19.10
C LEU A 314 11.97 -10.82 20.22
N GLU A 315 13.20 -11.34 20.21
CA GLU A 315 13.71 -12.18 21.31
C GLU A 315 13.81 -11.41 22.63
N GLN A 316 14.21 -10.13 22.60
CA GLN A 316 14.16 -9.30 23.82
C GLN A 316 12.70 -9.11 24.28
N TRP A 317 11.77 -8.84 23.35
CA TRP A 317 10.35 -8.72 23.66
C TRP A 317 9.80 -9.96 24.36
N LYS A 318 10.09 -11.15 23.87
CA LYS A 318 9.66 -12.44 24.46
C LYS A 318 10.04 -12.57 25.93
N LYS A 319 11.20 -12.05 26.35
CA LYS A 319 11.63 -12.05 27.76
C LYS A 319 10.69 -11.21 28.63
N TYR A 320 10.29 -10.03 28.15
CA TYR A 320 9.39 -9.14 28.91
C TYR A 320 7.93 -9.63 28.89
N LEU A 321 7.49 -10.24 27.80
CA LEU A 321 6.11 -10.74 27.62
C LEU A 321 5.76 -11.95 28.50
N ARG A 322 6.73 -12.57 29.14
CA ARG A 322 6.48 -13.61 30.15
C ARG A 322 5.67 -13.09 31.35
N ASN A 323 5.77 -11.80 31.65
CA ASN A 323 4.95 -11.13 32.65
C ASN A 323 3.82 -10.33 31.99
N THR A 324 2.76 -11.04 31.58
CA THR A 324 1.62 -10.46 30.86
C THR A 324 0.85 -9.42 31.69
N GLU A 325 0.80 -9.57 33.01
CA GLU A 325 0.10 -8.65 33.91
C GLU A 325 0.73 -7.25 33.88
N SER A 326 2.04 -7.15 33.66
CA SER A 326 2.74 -5.88 33.52
C SER A 326 2.26 -5.06 32.29
N PHE A 327 1.58 -5.72 31.35
CA PHE A 327 0.99 -5.12 30.16
C PHE A 327 -0.54 -4.93 30.27
N GLY A 328 -1.16 -5.23 31.41
CA GLY A 328 -2.62 -5.22 31.53
C GLY A 328 -3.29 -6.33 30.74
N ILE A 329 -2.64 -7.48 30.63
CA ILE A 329 -3.13 -8.67 29.95
C ILE A 329 -3.41 -9.77 30.98
N VAL A 330 -4.61 -10.32 30.94
CA VAL A 330 -5.01 -11.48 31.75
C VAL A 330 -5.07 -12.71 30.85
N VAL A 331 -4.40 -13.75 31.27
CA VAL A 331 -4.42 -15.06 30.61
C VAL A 331 -5.38 -15.96 31.41
N ARG A 332 -6.50 -16.33 30.80
CA ARG A 332 -7.42 -17.34 31.36
C ARG A 332 -6.87 -18.71 31.01
N ASP A 333 -6.59 -19.50 32.06
CA ASP A 333 -5.98 -20.83 32.06
C ASP A 333 -4.43 -20.84 32.05
N LYS A 334 -3.84 -20.46 33.14
CA LYS A 334 -2.80 -21.29 33.74
C LYS A 334 -3.52 -22.38 34.54
N LYS A 335 -3.83 -23.55 33.96
CA LYS A 335 -3.93 -24.76 34.75
C LYS A 335 -2.54 -24.92 35.38
N ARG A 336 -2.51 -24.81 36.71
CA ARG A 336 -1.38 -25.12 37.58
C ARG A 336 -0.98 -26.59 37.38
#